data_3a68be04b13f113ce4df2cf357a56dee
#
_entry.id   3a68be04b13f113ce4df2cf357a56dee
#
_cell.length_a   1.000
_cell.length_b   1.000
_cell.length_c   1.000
_cell.angle_alpha   90.00
_cell.angle_beta   90.00
_cell.angle_gamma   90.00
#
_symmetry.space_group_name_H-M   'P 1'
#
loop_
_entity.id
_entity.type
_entity.pdbx_description
1 polymer ?
#
loop_
_entity_poly.entity_id
_entity_poly.type
_entity_poly.pdbx_seq_one_letter_code
_entity_poly.pdbx_strand_id
1 'polypeptide(L)'
;MRILATLAACVAMLSAQSPSFEGAWSGTLEAGAMKLRIGLNVKSQDGKLSATLDSPDQGALGIPLDSVTVDGARIRFSKQSLGLSYDGVLGGGGIEGTLSQAGQKLPLVFERGKPKASARPQYPVAPFPYDAEEVTVASGDVRLAGTFTHPRQGGPFPAVLLVTGSGPQDRDETVFEQKPFLVISDYLTRAGYAVLRLDDRGTGKSTGTFGTSGLPEFTDDALAAVAWLKARPDVSGKRIGILGHSEGGMVGPLAAVRSNDVAFLIMLAGPAQPFDELMAEQWAGLMRVAGASEAAIEANTEISRQAFTILRQESDSAKARERLQQVAAEWKTKQPELAAQFEAGVPKLLTPEIRSLFAYSAAETLAKLRCPVLALFGGKDLQVPADSNIRAAAAAFTAGHVPSFTLVKLSGLNHLFQTAKTGNVTEYAQSEETISPRALETIGAWLRTDVQ
;
A
#
# COMPACT_ATOMS: atom_id res chain seq x y z
N MET A 1 68.49 37.25 46.43
CA MET A 1 68.07 36.05 45.69
C MET A 1 66.65 36.25 45.23
N ARG A 2 66.43 36.55 43.95
CA ARG A 2 65.16 36.80 43.39
C ARG A 2 64.72 35.49 42.59
N ILE A 3 63.67 34.89 43.01
CA ILE A 3 63.09 33.72 42.32
C ILE A 3 62.01 34.26 41.34
N LEU A 4 62.25 34.14 40.03
CA LEU A 4 61.30 34.38 38.99
C LEU A 4 60.38 33.17 38.89
N ALA A 5 59.06 33.35 39.12
CA ALA A 5 58.00 32.38 38.82
C ALA A 5 57.44 32.63 37.39
N THR A 6 57.77 31.71 36.50
CA THR A 6 57.22 31.72 35.10
C THR A 6 55.81 31.09 35.11
N LEU A 7 54.77 31.89 34.89
CA LEU A 7 53.44 31.43 34.64
C LEU A 7 53.32 30.93 33.17
N ALA A 8 53.20 29.63 32.98
CA ALA A 8 52.87 29.05 31.69
C ALA A 8 51.31 29.10 31.52
N ALA A 9 50.82 29.97 30.64
CA ALA A 9 49.41 30.01 30.25
C ALA A 9 49.13 28.87 29.26
N CYS A 10 48.45 27.81 29.72
CA CYS A 10 47.83 26.81 28.84
C CYS A 10 46.60 27.44 28.16
N VAL A 11 46.76 27.83 26.90
CA VAL A 11 45.64 28.15 26.03
C VAL A 11 45.05 26.82 25.59
N ALA A 12 43.94 26.40 26.23
CA ALA A 12 43.13 25.31 25.75
C ALA A 12 42.40 25.77 24.47
N MET A 13 42.91 25.34 23.31
CA MET A 13 42.14 25.44 22.06
C MET A 13 40.93 24.53 22.19
N LEU A 14 39.78 25.11 22.48
CA LEU A 14 38.51 24.47 22.21
C LEU A 14 38.42 24.32 20.68
N SER A 15 38.75 23.15 20.17
CA SER A 15 38.39 22.76 18.82
C SER A 15 36.85 22.72 18.77
N ALA A 16 36.26 23.75 18.20
CA ALA A 16 34.84 23.73 17.85
C ALA A 16 34.63 22.53 16.90
N GLN A 17 34.04 21.46 17.41
CA GLN A 17 33.64 20.35 16.57
C GLN A 17 32.76 20.90 15.47
N SER A 18 33.11 20.67 14.22
CA SER A 18 32.25 21.01 13.08
C SER A 18 30.89 20.38 13.30
N PRO A 19 29.83 21.14 13.09
CA PRO A 19 28.45 20.62 13.32
C PRO A 19 28.23 19.39 12.48
N SER A 20 27.85 18.26 13.12
CA SER A 20 27.61 17.01 12.44
C SER A 20 26.15 16.95 11.97
N PHE A 21 25.96 16.74 10.68
CA PHE A 21 24.65 16.47 10.08
C PHE A 21 24.29 14.98 10.11
N GLU A 22 25.22 14.10 10.44
CA GLU A 22 24.99 12.66 10.47
C GLU A 22 23.90 12.27 11.46
N GLY A 23 23.05 11.32 11.04
CA GLY A 23 21.94 10.81 11.81
C GLY A 23 20.59 11.10 11.19
N ALA A 24 19.53 10.86 11.97
CA ALA A 24 18.15 11.08 11.58
C ALA A 24 17.68 12.48 11.98
N TRP A 25 16.91 13.08 11.10
CA TRP A 25 16.27 14.38 11.27
C TRP A 25 14.81 14.28 10.85
N SER A 26 13.94 15.05 11.45
CA SER A 26 12.51 15.08 11.11
C SER A 26 11.97 16.49 11.13
N GLY A 27 11.06 16.79 10.22
CA GLY A 27 10.35 18.06 10.17
C GLY A 27 8.92 17.88 9.66
N THR A 28 8.13 18.93 9.77
CA THR A 28 6.79 18.97 9.20
C THR A 28 6.75 20.02 8.11
N LEU A 29 6.44 19.59 6.89
CA LEU A 29 6.23 20.48 5.75
C LEU A 29 4.76 20.90 5.71
N GLU A 30 4.51 22.19 5.70
CA GLU A 30 3.16 22.74 5.55
C GLU A 30 2.95 23.24 4.11
N ALA A 31 2.08 22.57 3.37
CA ALA A 31 1.72 22.90 2.00
C ALA A 31 0.22 23.17 1.90
N GLY A 32 -0.17 24.44 2.10
CA GLY A 32 -1.58 24.84 2.21
C GLY A 32 -2.25 24.19 3.43
N ALA A 33 -3.28 23.41 3.20
CA ALA A 33 -3.99 22.68 4.27
C ALA A 33 -3.34 21.35 4.65
N MET A 34 -2.33 20.88 3.88
CA MET A 34 -1.64 19.63 4.13
C MET A 34 -0.43 19.84 5.05
N LYS A 35 -0.27 18.92 6.01
CA LYS A 35 0.93 18.80 6.85
C LYS A 35 1.53 17.43 6.58
N LEU A 36 2.79 17.42 6.10
CA LEU A 36 3.51 16.20 5.76
C LEU A 36 4.72 16.05 6.68
N ARG A 37 4.84 14.90 7.32
CA ARG A 37 6.06 14.54 8.06
C ARG A 37 7.15 14.20 7.06
N ILE A 38 8.30 14.82 7.22
CA ILE A 38 9.47 14.59 6.38
C ILE A 38 10.61 14.11 7.27
N GLY A 39 11.21 12.98 6.91
CA GLY A 39 12.43 12.47 7.52
C GLY A 39 13.62 12.67 6.60
N LEU A 40 14.79 13.03 7.18
CA LEU A 40 16.07 13.08 6.47
C LEU A 40 17.06 12.21 7.24
N ASN A 41 17.60 11.18 6.60
CA ASN A 41 18.61 10.31 7.19
C ASN A 41 19.94 10.53 6.50
N VAL A 42 20.88 11.16 7.20
CA VAL A 42 22.22 11.46 6.68
C VAL A 42 23.22 10.43 7.19
N LYS A 43 24.00 9.86 6.29
CA LYS A 43 25.09 8.92 6.59
C LYS A 43 26.40 9.45 6.05
N SER A 44 27.48 9.22 6.81
CA SER A 44 28.85 9.46 6.35
C SER A 44 29.55 8.11 6.19
N GLN A 45 30.10 7.87 5.03
CA GLN A 45 30.94 6.70 4.76
C GLN A 45 32.17 7.14 3.98
N ASP A 46 33.37 6.87 4.51
CA ASP A 46 34.66 7.23 3.91
C ASP A 46 34.76 8.73 3.54
N GLY A 47 34.21 9.60 4.39
CA GLY A 47 34.19 11.05 4.17
C GLY A 47 33.18 11.53 3.12
N LYS A 48 32.39 10.63 2.51
CA LYS A 48 31.30 10.99 1.59
C LYS A 48 29.97 10.96 2.34
N LEU A 49 29.19 12.03 2.14
CA LEU A 49 27.84 12.10 2.66
C LEU A 49 26.87 11.49 1.64
N SER A 50 25.95 10.71 2.15
CA SER A 50 24.76 10.23 1.45
C SER A 50 23.55 10.45 2.34
N ALA A 51 22.35 10.62 1.75
CA ALA A 51 21.15 10.70 2.55
C ALA A 51 19.95 10.12 1.83
N THR A 52 18.94 9.74 2.63
CA THR A 52 17.61 9.37 2.15
C THR A 52 16.59 10.32 2.74
N LEU A 53 15.51 10.55 1.97
CA LEU A 53 14.34 11.29 2.40
C LEU A 53 13.20 10.30 2.66
N ASP A 54 12.45 10.53 3.73
CA ASP A 54 11.23 9.80 4.06
C ASP A 54 10.04 10.77 4.01
N SER A 55 8.93 10.35 3.45
CA SER A 55 7.63 11.01 3.53
C SER A 55 6.59 9.96 3.94
N PRO A 56 6.49 9.61 5.24
CA PRO A 56 5.60 8.54 5.71
C PRO A 56 4.14 8.82 5.42
N ASP A 57 3.72 10.09 5.41
CA ASP A 57 2.36 10.50 5.09
C ASP A 57 2.01 10.33 3.60
N GLN A 58 3.01 10.08 2.76
CA GLN A 58 2.87 9.77 1.33
C GLN A 58 3.27 8.32 1.01
N GLY A 59 3.53 7.50 2.03
CA GLY A 59 3.96 6.11 1.87
C GLY A 59 5.37 5.95 1.26
N ALA A 60 6.14 7.01 1.20
CA ALA A 60 7.44 7.02 0.53
C ALA A 60 8.57 7.04 1.57
N LEU A 61 9.33 5.95 1.66
CA LEU A 61 10.41 5.78 2.61
C LEU A 61 11.72 5.45 1.90
N GLY A 62 12.84 5.92 2.47
CA GLY A 62 14.18 5.57 1.99
C GLY A 62 14.51 6.12 0.59
N ILE A 63 13.88 7.22 0.14
CA ILE A 63 14.14 7.83 -1.17
C ILE A 63 15.60 8.29 -1.24
N PRO A 64 16.47 7.67 -2.06
CA PRO A 64 17.86 8.10 -2.14
C PRO A 64 17.96 9.48 -2.79
N LEU A 65 18.70 10.38 -2.15
CA LEU A 65 19.00 11.70 -2.70
C LEU A 65 20.13 11.62 -3.72
N ASP A 66 20.03 12.44 -4.77
CA ASP A 66 21.03 12.44 -5.86
C ASP A 66 22.27 13.23 -5.47
N SER A 67 22.12 14.25 -4.59
CA SER A 67 23.23 15.02 -4.06
C SER A 67 23.00 15.43 -2.61
N VAL A 68 24.08 15.41 -1.82
CA VAL A 68 24.13 15.97 -0.47
C VAL A 68 25.47 16.69 -0.32
N THR A 69 25.45 17.95 0.04
CA THR A 69 26.66 18.77 0.27
C THR A 69 26.54 19.52 1.59
N VAL A 70 27.67 19.64 2.28
CA VAL A 70 27.80 20.40 3.54
C VAL A 70 28.93 21.39 3.39
N ASP A 71 28.65 22.64 3.77
CA ASP A 71 29.64 23.73 3.85
C ASP A 71 29.46 24.44 5.19
N GLY A 72 30.34 24.14 6.11
CA GLY A 72 30.25 24.61 7.51
C GLY A 72 28.94 24.15 8.17
N ALA A 73 28.11 25.10 8.55
CA ALA A 73 26.78 24.83 9.12
C ALA A 73 25.66 24.67 8.06
N ARG A 74 25.96 24.75 6.78
CA ARG A 74 24.97 24.70 5.70
C ARG A 74 24.92 23.33 5.07
N ILE A 75 23.71 22.79 4.89
CA ILE A 75 23.44 21.57 4.13
C ILE A 75 22.56 21.88 2.92
N ARG A 76 22.91 21.26 1.79
CA ARG A 76 22.07 21.27 0.59
C ARG A 76 21.90 19.84 0.08
N PHE A 77 20.71 19.52 -0.40
CA PHE A 77 20.45 18.23 -1.05
C PHE A 77 19.43 18.38 -2.17
N SER A 78 19.43 17.40 -3.09
CA SER A 78 18.47 17.38 -4.20
C SER A 78 18.07 15.97 -4.60
N LYS A 79 16.85 15.89 -5.23
CA LYS A 79 16.32 14.73 -5.95
C LYS A 79 15.72 15.19 -7.27
N GLN A 80 16.47 15.02 -8.37
CA GLN A 80 16.11 15.55 -9.69
C GLN A 80 14.79 14.94 -10.23
N SER A 81 14.60 13.63 -10.06
CA SER A 81 13.38 12.95 -10.51
C SER A 81 12.09 13.45 -9.84
N LEU A 82 12.21 14.14 -8.68
CA LEU A 82 11.09 14.77 -7.96
C LEU A 82 11.07 16.29 -8.12
N GLY A 83 12.01 16.88 -8.87
CA GLY A 83 12.19 18.33 -8.95
C GLY A 83 12.39 18.97 -7.57
N LEU A 84 13.02 18.24 -6.64
CA LEU A 84 13.14 18.60 -5.24
C LEU A 84 14.56 19.08 -4.91
N SER A 85 14.66 20.19 -4.17
CA SER A 85 15.91 20.65 -3.55
C SER A 85 15.63 21.25 -2.17
N TYR A 86 16.63 21.20 -1.32
CA TYR A 86 16.61 21.82 0.02
C TYR A 86 17.90 22.57 0.27
N ASP A 87 17.78 23.72 0.93
CA ASP A 87 18.90 24.54 1.38
C ASP A 87 18.62 24.99 2.82
N GLY A 88 19.45 24.59 3.76
CA GLY A 88 19.26 24.89 5.17
C GLY A 88 20.53 25.06 5.96
N VAL A 89 20.42 25.70 7.12
CA VAL A 89 21.53 26.01 8.04
C VAL A 89 21.25 25.38 9.40
N LEU A 90 22.23 24.66 9.93
CA LEU A 90 22.19 24.06 11.26
C LEU A 90 22.42 25.15 12.32
N GLY A 91 21.45 25.31 13.21
CA GLY A 91 21.46 26.19 14.36
C GLY A 91 21.18 25.46 15.67
N GLY A 92 20.97 26.20 16.76
CA GLY A 92 20.72 25.62 18.09
C GLY A 92 19.41 24.85 18.22
N GLY A 93 18.42 25.06 17.31
CA GLY A 93 17.11 24.40 17.31
C GLY A 93 16.94 23.32 16.23
N GLY A 94 17.92 23.15 15.34
CA GLY A 94 17.80 22.21 14.22
C GLY A 94 18.35 22.76 12.91
N ILE A 95 17.92 22.20 11.77
CA ILE A 95 18.30 22.69 10.44
C ILE A 95 17.13 23.53 9.91
N GLU A 96 17.31 24.84 9.89
CA GLU A 96 16.32 25.76 9.35
C GLU A 96 16.59 26.00 7.87
N GLY A 97 15.57 25.80 7.02
CA GLY A 97 15.77 25.92 5.58
C GLY A 97 14.50 26.00 4.77
N THR A 98 14.70 25.88 3.46
CA THR A 98 13.66 25.94 2.45
C THR A 98 13.71 24.72 1.55
N LEU A 99 12.59 24.00 1.47
CA LEU A 99 12.37 22.97 0.47
C LEU A 99 11.75 23.62 -0.77
N SER A 100 12.34 23.35 -1.92
CA SER A 100 11.83 23.81 -3.21
C SER A 100 11.40 22.59 -4.02
N GLN A 101 10.15 22.57 -4.50
CA GLN A 101 9.62 21.51 -5.34
C GLN A 101 8.58 22.05 -6.31
N ALA A 102 8.66 21.66 -7.58
CA ALA A 102 7.74 22.10 -8.64
C ALA A 102 7.52 23.63 -8.67
N GLY A 103 8.59 24.41 -8.47
CA GLY A 103 8.54 25.87 -8.46
C GLY A 103 8.02 26.52 -7.16
N GLN A 104 7.50 25.74 -6.22
CA GLN A 104 7.11 26.23 -4.90
C GLN A 104 8.30 26.21 -3.92
N LYS A 105 8.34 27.18 -3.02
CA LYS A 105 9.30 27.27 -1.94
C LYS A 105 8.59 27.25 -0.61
N LEU A 106 8.84 26.23 0.18
CA LEU A 106 8.18 25.99 1.46
C LEU A 106 9.23 25.98 2.60
N PRO A 107 9.00 26.69 3.69
CA PRO A 107 9.87 26.60 4.85
C PRO A 107 9.80 25.19 5.44
N LEU A 108 10.94 24.62 5.79
CA LEU A 108 11.02 23.34 6.47
C LEU A 108 12.16 23.37 7.49
N VAL A 109 11.83 23.11 8.73
CA VAL A 109 12.80 22.97 9.83
C VAL A 109 12.93 21.50 10.17
N PHE A 110 14.15 20.99 10.21
CA PHE A 110 14.45 19.65 10.67
C PHE A 110 14.99 19.68 12.10
N GLU A 111 14.37 18.94 12.99
CA GLU A 111 14.84 18.64 14.34
C GLU A 111 15.51 17.28 14.38
N ARG A 112 16.40 17.05 15.36
CA ARG A 112 17.04 15.76 15.52
C ARG A 112 16.03 14.68 15.92
N GLY A 113 16.09 13.55 15.23
CA GLY A 113 15.26 12.37 15.46
C GLY A 113 14.50 11.92 14.22
N LYS A 114 13.89 10.76 14.33
CA LYS A 114 12.99 10.24 13.28
C LYS A 114 11.62 10.92 13.35
N PRO A 115 10.86 10.97 12.24
CA PRO A 115 9.47 11.39 12.30
C PRO A 115 8.70 10.60 13.38
N LYS A 116 7.94 11.30 14.20
CA LYS A 116 7.16 10.67 15.25
C LYS A 116 6.09 9.79 14.60
N ALA A 117 6.05 8.51 14.97
CA ALA A 117 5.01 7.61 14.50
C ALA A 117 3.63 8.08 14.96
N SER A 118 2.63 7.93 14.11
CA SER A 118 1.24 8.17 14.50
C SER A 118 0.77 7.12 15.51
N ALA A 119 -0.10 7.51 16.43
CA ALA A 119 -0.72 6.58 17.35
C ALA A 119 -1.55 5.54 16.57
N ARG A 120 -1.46 4.27 16.98
CA ARG A 120 -2.22 3.16 16.39
C ARG A 120 -2.93 2.37 17.51
N PRO A 121 -4.00 2.93 18.08
CA PRO A 121 -4.63 2.35 19.28
C PRO A 121 -5.26 0.98 19.04
N GLN A 122 -5.52 0.61 17.78
CA GLN A 122 -6.11 -0.69 17.43
C GLN A 122 -5.08 -1.81 17.29
N TYR A 123 -3.76 -1.50 17.33
CA TYR A 123 -2.77 -2.56 17.22
C TYR A 123 -2.79 -3.44 18.47
N PRO A 124 -2.83 -4.77 18.28
CA PRO A 124 -2.81 -5.70 19.41
C PRO A 124 -1.50 -5.59 20.18
N VAL A 125 -1.61 -5.61 21.52
CA VAL A 125 -0.47 -5.54 22.44
C VAL A 125 -0.37 -6.85 23.19
N ALA A 126 0.85 -7.40 23.28
CA ALA A 126 1.12 -8.62 24.06
C ALA A 126 0.91 -8.36 25.58
N PRO A 127 0.51 -9.41 26.35
CA PRO A 127 0.32 -10.78 25.92
C PRO A 127 -1.01 -10.99 25.18
N PHE A 128 -0.96 -11.70 24.04
CA PHE A 128 -2.16 -12.01 23.27
C PHE A 128 -2.99 -13.11 23.96
N PRO A 129 -4.33 -13.10 23.86
CA PRO A 129 -5.19 -14.16 24.38
C PRO A 129 -5.27 -15.40 23.46
N TYR A 130 -4.47 -15.45 22.41
CA TYR A 130 -4.39 -16.49 21.41
C TYR A 130 -2.92 -16.83 21.12
N ASP A 131 -2.68 -17.91 20.40
CA ASP A 131 -1.34 -18.30 19.95
C ASP A 131 -1.02 -17.71 18.58
N ALA A 132 0.25 -17.39 18.36
CA ALA A 132 0.77 -16.83 17.13
C ALA A 132 2.05 -17.57 16.74
N GLU A 133 2.09 -18.13 15.55
CA GLU A 133 3.20 -18.91 15.00
C GLU A 133 3.78 -18.26 13.77
N GLU A 134 5.12 -18.15 13.69
CA GLU A 134 5.79 -17.87 12.40
C GLU A 134 5.76 -19.14 11.56
N VAL A 135 5.28 -19.04 10.34
CA VAL A 135 5.09 -20.18 9.45
C VAL A 135 5.71 -19.93 8.07
N THR A 136 5.90 -21.03 7.33
CA THR A 136 6.32 -20.97 5.91
C THR A 136 5.42 -21.87 5.10
N VAL A 137 4.81 -21.32 4.05
CA VAL A 137 3.96 -22.05 3.11
C VAL A 137 4.74 -22.25 1.80
N ALA A 138 4.76 -23.47 1.29
CA ALA A 138 5.38 -23.77 -0.01
C ALA A 138 4.37 -23.55 -1.14
N SER A 139 4.72 -22.72 -2.12
CA SER A 139 3.98 -22.50 -3.36
C SER A 139 4.92 -22.76 -4.54
N GLY A 140 4.96 -24.01 -5.03
CA GLY A 140 6.00 -24.45 -5.94
C GLY A 140 7.40 -24.26 -5.36
N ASP A 141 8.25 -23.53 -6.07
CA ASP A 141 9.60 -23.19 -5.63
C ASP A 141 9.65 -21.98 -4.68
N VAL A 142 8.53 -21.28 -4.51
CA VAL A 142 8.42 -20.12 -3.62
C VAL A 142 8.14 -20.56 -2.18
N ARG A 143 8.75 -19.87 -1.23
CA ARG A 143 8.52 -20.03 0.21
C ARG A 143 7.90 -18.76 0.72
N LEU A 144 6.61 -18.80 1.05
CA LEU A 144 5.86 -17.68 1.59
C LEU A 144 5.97 -17.69 3.11
N ALA A 145 6.59 -16.66 3.65
CA ALA A 145 6.69 -16.47 5.10
C ALA A 145 5.42 -15.82 5.63
N GLY A 146 4.97 -16.25 6.80
CA GLY A 146 3.73 -15.72 7.35
C GLY A 146 3.61 -15.85 8.84
N THR A 147 2.47 -15.41 9.36
CA THR A 147 2.04 -15.58 10.75
C THR A 147 0.68 -16.26 10.73
N PHE A 148 0.58 -17.37 11.47
CA PHE A 148 -0.65 -18.08 11.74
C PHE A 148 -1.08 -17.80 13.17
N THR A 149 -2.31 -17.34 13.37
CA THR A 149 -2.88 -17.12 14.70
C THR A 149 -4.12 -17.98 14.89
N HIS A 150 -4.31 -18.52 16.11
CA HIS A 150 -5.48 -19.33 16.44
C HIS A 150 -5.83 -19.24 17.94
N PRO A 151 -7.09 -19.46 18.35
CA PRO A 151 -7.46 -19.52 19.75
C PRO A 151 -6.69 -20.64 20.49
N ARG A 152 -6.41 -20.45 21.78
CA ARG A 152 -5.64 -21.41 22.58
C ARG A 152 -6.40 -22.69 22.92
N GLN A 153 -7.73 -22.62 22.91
CA GLN A 153 -8.58 -23.74 23.34
C GLN A 153 -9.71 -23.95 22.34
N GLY A 154 -10.15 -25.18 22.21
CA GLY A 154 -11.17 -25.59 21.27
C GLY A 154 -10.55 -26.14 19.98
N GLY A 155 -11.26 -26.01 18.89
CA GLY A 155 -10.85 -26.52 17.58
C GLY A 155 -11.46 -27.87 17.24
N PRO A 156 -11.32 -28.33 15.99
CA PRO A 156 -10.66 -27.61 14.91
C PRO A 156 -11.40 -26.31 14.50
N PHE A 157 -10.65 -25.23 14.31
CA PHE A 157 -11.19 -23.89 14.07
C PHE A 157 -11.57 -23.65 12.60
N PRO A 158 -12.62 -22.86 12.28
CA PRO A 158 -12.72 -22.27 10.96
C PRO A 158 -11.53 -21.36 10.72
N ALA A 159 -11.09 -21.24 9.47
CA ALA A 159 -9.89 -20.47 9.15
C ALA A 159 -10.13 -19.42 8.06
N VAL A 160 -9.39 -18.33 8.13
CA VAL A 160 -9.41 -17.26 7.13
C VAL A 160 -7.98 -16.98 6.66
N LEU A 161 -7.77 -17.10 5.34
CA LEU A 161 -6.58 -16.57 4.68
C LEU A 161 -6.82 -15.10 4.36
N LEU A 162 -5.90 -14.22 4.74
CA LEU A 162 -5.90 -12.82 4.32
C LEU A 162 -5.02 -12.66 3.09
N VAL A 163 -5.56 -12.03 2.02
CA VAL A 163 -4.88 -11.78 0.75
C VAL A 163 -4.85 -10.28 0.49
N THR A 164 -3.65 -9.76 0.35
CA THR A 164 -3.32 -8.32 0.25
C THR A 164 -3.79 -7.68 -1.04
N GLY A 165 -3.79 -6.36 -1.06
CA GLY A 165 -4.03 -5.54 -2.25
C GLY A 165 -2.82 -5.48 -3.18
N SER A 166 -2.89 -4.62 -4.21
CA SER A 166 -1.87 -4.48 -5.26
C SER A 166 -0.53 -3.98 -4.74
N GLY A 167 0.54 -4.39 -5.43
CA GLY A 167 1.92 -4.11 -5.08
C GLY A 167 2.50 -5.08 -4.05
N PRO A 168 3.83 -5.05 -3.84
CA PRO A 168 4.52 -5.97 -2.93
C PRO A 168 4.20 -5.62 -1.47
N GLN A 169 3.35 -6.41 -0.83
CA GLN A 169 2.85 -6.18 0.52
C GLN A 169 3.45 -7.17 1.52
N ASP A 170 3.71 -6.70 2.73
CA ASP A 170 3.96 -7.59 3.86
C ASP A 170 2.65 -8.20 4.39
N ARG A 171 2.76 -9.21 5.24
CA ARG A 171 1.63 -9.95 5.82
C ARG A 171 0.62 -9.10 6.60
N ASP A 172 1.00 -7.90 7.02
CA ASP A 172 0.15 -6.95 7.73
C ASP A 172 -0.55 -5.98 6.79
N GLU A 173 -0.24 -6.04 5.46
CA GLU A 173 -0.67 -5.06 4.46
C GLU A 173 -0.25 -3.65 4.90
N THR A 174 1.05 -3.48 5.22
CA THR A 174 1.56 -2.22 5.75
C THR A 174 1.56 -1.14 4.67
N VAL A 175 0.62 -0.20 4.77
CA VAL A 175 0.46 0.92 3.85
C VAL A 175 0.26 2.21 4.65
N PHE A 176 1.05 3.25 4.37
CA PHE A 176 0.99 4.53 5.10
C PHE A 176 1.11 4.36 6.63
N GLU A 177 1.99 3.49 7.09
CA GLU A 177 2.15 3.08 8.50
C GLU A 177 0.89 2.44 9.13
N GLN A 178 -0.14 2.13 8.35
CA GLN A 178 -1.29 1.35 8.77
C GLN A 178 -1.04 -0.14 8.54
N LYS A 179 -1.61 -0.99 9.39
CA LYS A 179 -1.52 -2.46 9.33
C LYS A 179 -2.90 -3.09 9.45
N PRO A 180 -3.76 -2.92 8.43
CA PRO A 180 -5.14 -3.40 8.51
C PRO A 180 -5.23 -4.89 8.77
N PHE A 181 -4.39 -5.72 8.16
CA PHE A 181 -4.44 -7.16 8.35
C PHE A 181 -4.00 -7.61 9.75
N LEU A 182 -3.11 -6.85 10.41
CA LEU A 182 -2.79 -7.10 11.81
C LEU A 182 -4.04 -6.95 12.70
N VAL A 183 -4.83 -5.88 12.48
CA VAL A 183 -6.05 -5.60 13.25
C VAL A 183 -7.17 -6.58 12.91
N ILE A 184 -7.39 -6.89 11.63
CA ILE A 184 -8.37 -7.89 11.18
C ILE A 184 -8.04 -9.27 11.78
N SER A 185 -6.76 -9.67 11.74
CA SER A 185 -6.32 -10.95 12.29
C SER A 185 -6.58 -11.04 13.81
N ASP A 186 -6.23 -10.00 14.59
CA ASP A 186 -6.52 -9.97 16.02
C ASP A 186 -8.03 -10.09 16.29
N TYR A 187 -8.84 -9.32 15.57
CA TYR A 187 -10.30 -9.34 15.70
C TYR A 187 -10.88 -10.73 15.40
N LEU A 188 -10.51 -11.35 14.29
CA LEU A 188 -11.02 -12.67 13.89
C LEU A 188 -10.51 -13.79 14.82
N THR A 189 -9.26 -13.71 15.27
CA THR A 189 -8.73 -14.73 16.17
C THR A 189 -9.41 -14.67 17.54
N ARG A 190 -9.71 -13.48 18.07
CA ARG A 190 -10.54 -13.32 19.27
C ARG A 190 -11.98 -13.80 19.08
N ALA A 191 -12.48 -13.73 17.84
CA ALA A 191 -13.81 -14.22 17.49
C ALA A 191 -13.89 -15.74 17.25
N GLY A 192 -12.78 -16.49 17.41
CA GLY A 192 -12.75 -17.94 17.31
C GLY A 192 -12.28 -18.52 15.99
N TYR A 193 -11.70 -17.71 15.11
CA TYR A 193 -11.16 -18.13 13.81
C TYR A 193 -9.64 -18.32 13.89
N ALA A 194 -9.11 -19.30 13.18
CA ALA A 194 -7.70 -19.31 12.84
C ALA A 194 -7.46 -18.34 11.66
N VAL A 195 -6.33 -17.62 11.66
CA VAL A 195 -6.03 -16.64 10.60
C VAL A 195 -4.62 -16.83 10.10
N LEU A 196 -4.47 -16.92 8.78
CA LEU A 196 -3.18 -16.95 8.10
C LEU A 196 -2.95 -15.65 7.34
N ARG A 197 -1.80 -15.02 7.57
CA ARG A 197 -1.31 -13.83 6.86
C ARG A 197 0.06 -14.14 6.30
N LEU A 198 0.30 -13.84 5.04
CA LEU A 198 1.56 -14.14 4.35
C LEU A 198 2.18 -12.85 3.79
N ASP A 199 3.50 -12.77 3.83
CA ASP A 199 4.23 -11.81 3.00
C ASP A 199 4.09 -12.25 1.53
N ASP A 200 3.82 -11.35 0.63
CA ASP A 200 3.75 -11.66 -0.80
C ASP A 200 5.07 -12.22 -1.31
N ARG A 201 5.01 -12.99 -2.40
CA ARG A 201 6.23 -13.49 -3.05
C ARG A 201 7.21 -12.35 -3.35
N GLY A 202 8.47 -12.53 -2.97
CA GLY A 202 9.52 -11.52 -3.14
C GLY A 202 9.46 -10.33 -2.19
N THR A 203 8.60 -10.40 -1.15
CA THR A 203 8.43 -9.34 -0.15
C THR A 203 8.73 -9.88 1.26
N GLY A 204 9.15 -9.01 2.15
CA GLY A 204 9.42 -9.36 3.55
C GLY A 204 10.41 -10.51 3.70
N LYS A 205 9.93 -11.65 4.24
CA LYS A 205 10.72 -12.88 4.39
C LYS A 205 10.38 -13.95 3.33
N SER A 206 9.47 -13.65 2.40
CA SER A 206 9.10 -14.57 1.32
C SER A 206 10.13 -14.56 0.21
N THR A 207 10.37 -15.75 -0.37
CA THR A 207 11.21 -15.89 -1.57
C THR A 207 10.42 -15.61 -2.84
N GLY A 208 11.06 -15.71 -4.00
CA GLY A 208 10.45 -15.43 -5.30
C GLY A 208 10.65 -14.00 -5.74
N THR A 209 9.88 -13.56 -6.72
CA THR A 209 9.99 -12.21 -7.30
C THR A 209 8.59 -11.66 -7.61
N PHE A 210 8.22 -10.57 -6.97
CA PHE A 210 6.94 -9.89 -7.20
C PHE A 210 6.86 -9.33 -8.64
N GLY A 211 7.89 -8.61 -9.09
CA GLY A 211 7.88 -7.88 -10.36
C GLY A 211 7.71 -8.72 -11.63
N THR A 212 7.81 -10.05 -11.55
CA THR A 212 7.58 -10.98 -12.66
C THR A 212 6.29 -11.79 -12.48
N SER A 213 5.44 -11.43 -11.53
CA SER A 213 4.21 -12.15 -11.16
C SER A 213 2.97 -11.32 -11.42
N GLY A 214 1.82 -11.99 -11.47
CA GLY A 214 0.51 -11.38 -11.62
C GLY A 214 -0.58 -12.23 -10.97
N LEU A 215 -1.85 -11.96 -11.29
CA LEU A 215 -2.99 -12.69 -10.70
C LEU A 215 -2.88 -14.22 -10.76
N PRO A 216 -2.37 -14.86 -11.84
CA PRO A 216 -2.19 -16.31 -11.86
C PRO A 216 -1.29 -16.82 -10.74
N GLU A 217 -0.10 -16.23 -10.57
CA GLU A 217 0.89 -16.63 -9.55
C GLU A 217 0.39 -16.29 -8.14
N PHE A 218 -0.29 -15.15 -7.95
CA PHE A 218 -0.89 -14.79 -6.65
C PHE A 218 -2.04 -15.72 -6.29
N THR A 219 -2.80 -16.19 -7.29
CA THR A 219 -3.85 -17.21 -7.10
C THR A 219 -3.24 -18.55 -6.71
N ASP A 220 -2.11 -18.96 -7.31
CA ASP A 220 -1.41 -20.19 -6.94
C ASP A 220 -0.89 -20.12 -5.50
N ASP A 221 -0.39 -18.95 -5.05
CA ASP A 221 0.01 -18.72 -3.66
C ASP A 221 -1.16 -18.84 -2.69
N ALA A 222 -2.31 -18.25 -3.03
CA ALA A 222 -3.52 -18.36 -2.22
C ALA A 222 -4.02 -19.81 -2.13
N LEU A 223 -3.98 -20.57 -3.23
CA LEU A 223 -4.33 -21.99 -3.23
C LEU A 223 -3.36 -22.85 -2.41
N ALA A 224 -2.07 -22.56 -2.47
CA ALA A 224 -1.07 -23.22 -1.63
C ALA A 224 -1.31 -22.93 -0.14
N ALA A 225 -1.69 -21.71 0.20
CA ALA A 225 -2.05 -21.31 1.55
C ALA A 225 -3.32 -22.02 2.06
N VAL A 226 -4.35 -22.13 1.22
CA VAL A 226 -5.58 -22.89 1.54
C VAL A 226 -5.26 -24.37 1.76
N ALA A 227 -4.42 -24.98 0.92
CA ALA A 227 -3.98 -26.36 1.07
C ALA A 227 -3.18 -26.57 2.37
N TRP A 228 -2.31 -25.63 2.71
CA TRP A 228 -1.56 -25.64 3.97
C TRP A 228 -2.49 -25.56 5.18
N LEU A 229 -3.48 -24.66 5.18
CA LEU A 229 -4.50 -24.57 6.23
C LEU A 229 -5.29 -25.88 6.35
N LYS A 230 -5.70 -26.49 5.24
CA LYS A 230 -6.47 -27.73 5.21
C LYS A 230 -5.70 -28.91 5.79
N ALA A 231 -4.38 -28.92 5.69
CA ALA A 231 -3.53 -29.98 6.24
C ALA A 231 -3.29 -29.87 7.75
N ARG A 232 -3.67 -28.79 8.39
CA ARG A 232 -3.48 -28.59 9.82
C ARG A 232 -4.55 -29.33 10.65
N PRO A 233 -4.15 -30.00 11.73
CA PRO A 233 -5.10 -30.73 12.59
C PRO A 233 -5.98 -29.80 13.44
N ASP A 234 -5.54 -28.57 13.69
CA ASP A 234 -6.24 -27.53 14.45
C ASP A 234 -7.19 -26.69 13.60
N VAL A 235 -7.22 -26.91 12.26
CA VAL A 235 -8.10 -26.22 11.31
C VAL A 235 -9.21 -27.14 10.82
N SER A 236 -10.43 -26.61 10.77
CA SER A 236 -11.57 -27.29 10.13
C SER A 236 -11.45 -27.15 8.61
N GLY A 237 -10.92 -28.18 7.95
CA GLY A 237 -10.64 -28.18 6.51
C GLY A 237 -11.88 -27.96 5.60
N LYS A 238 -13.08 -27.98 6.16
CA LYS A 238 -14.33 -27.67 5.43
C LYS A 238 -14.81 -26.23 5.65
N ARG A 239 -14.13 -25.47 6.49
CA ARG A 239 -14.50 -24.09 6.86
C ARG A 239 -13.32 -23.15 6.69
N ILE A 240 -12.67 -23.18 5.53
CA ILE A 240 -11.57 -22.30 5.16
C ILE A 240 -12.12 -21.25 4.19
N GLY A 241 -11.99 -19.97 4.54
CA GLY A 241 -12.37 -18.87 3.67
C GLY A 241 -11.17 -17.99 3.30
N ILE A 242 -11.39 -17.13 2.34
CA ILE A 242 -10.45 -16.09 1.94
C ILE A 242 -11.08 -14.73 2.19
N LEU A 243 -10.32 -13.83 2.84
CA LEU A 243 -10.62 -12.40 2.91
C LEU A 243 -9.57 -11.69 2.05
N GLY A 244 -10.01 -11.11 0.94
CA GLY A 244 -9.14 -10.37 0.03
C GLY A 244 -9.47 -8.89 0.02
N HIS A 245 -8.44 -8.03 0.14
CA HIS A 245 -8.57 -6.59 0.03
C HIS A 245 -8.13 -6.11 -1.36
N SER A 246 -8.90 -5.22 -1.98
CA SER A 246 -8.54 -4.61 -3.27
C SER A 246 -8.22 -5.69 -4.33
N GLU A 247 -6.98 -5.79 -4.83
CA GLU A 247 -6.54 -6.87 -5.75
C GLU A 247 -6.75 -8.26 -5.13
N GLY A 248 -6.57 -8.43 -3.82
CA GLY A 248 -6.91 -9.67 -3.13
C GLY A 248 -8.37 -10.08 -3.30
N GLY A 249 -9.27 -9.11 -3.52
CA GLY A 249 -10.67 -9.33 -3.91
C GLY A 249 -10.86 -9.81 -5.36
N MET A 250 -9.80 -9.90 -6.16
CA MET A 250 -9.75 -10.62 -7.46
C MET A 250 -9.11 -12.00 -7.28
N VAL A 251 -8.02 -12.09 -6.51
CA VAL A 251 -7.30 -13.34 -6.22
C VAL A 251 -8.19 -14.34 -5.47
N GLY A 252 -8.92 -13.89 -4.44
CA GLY A 252 -9.84 -14.75 -3.68
C GLY A 252 -10.91 -15.42 -4.55
N PRO A 253 -11.68 -14.70 -5.37
CA PRO A 253 -12.61 -15.28 -6.35
C PRO A 253 -11.96 -16.23 -7.34
N LEU A 254 -10.76 -15.89 -7.88
CA LEU A 254 -10.03 -16.80 -8.78
C LEU A 254 -9.66 -18.13 -8.08
N ALA A 255 -9.20 -18.06 -6.83
CA ALA A 255 -8.89 -19.24 -6.02
C ALA A 255 -10.15 -20.07 -5.76
N ALA A 256 -11.29 -19.43 -5.40
CA ALA A 256 -12.55 -20.13 -5.16
C ALA A 256 -13.17 -20.78 -6.40
N VAL A 257 -12.93 -20.23 -7.58
CA VAL A 257 -13.35 -20.86 -8.86
C VAL A 257 -12.47 -22.07 -9.19
N ARG A 258 -11.19 -22.05 -8.78
CA ARG A 258 -10.23 -23.12 -9.06
C ARG A 258 -10.21 -24.23 -8.00
N SER A 259 -10.79 -24.01 -6.81
CA SER A 259 -10.79 -25.00 -5.72
C SER A 259 -12.10 -25.00 -4.92
N ASN A 260 -12.63 -26.19 -4.67
CA ASN A 260 -13.77 -26.38 -3.77
C ASN A 260 -13.38 -26.32 -2.27
N ASP A 261 -12.12 -26.13 -1.95
CA ASP A 261 -11.63 -26.02 -0.56
C ASP A 261 -11.84 -24.62 0.02
N VAL A 262 -12.21 -23.63 -0.83
CA VAL A 262 -12.63 -22.29 -0.38
C VAL A 262 -14.12 -22.33 -0.06
N ALA A 263 -14.44 -22.36 1.23
CA ALA A 263 -15.81 -22.51 1.72
C ALA A 263 -16.60 -21.20 1.74
N PHE A 264 -15.93 -20.04 1.80
CA PHE A 264 -16.55 -18.71 1.78
C PHE A 264 -15.56 -17.63 1.35
N LEU A 265 -16.07 -16.49 0.90
CA LEU A 265 -15.30 -15.33 0.49
C LEU A 265 -15.75 -14.07 1.20
N ILE A 266 -14.77 -13.23 1.58
CA ILE A 266 -14.98 -11.85 2.01
C ILE A 266 -14.14 -10.97 1.09
N MET A 267 -14.80 -10.06 0.37
CA MET A 267 -14.16 -9.10 -0.53
C MET A 267 -14.25 -7.71 0.11
N LEU A 268 -13.10 -7.17 0.49
CA LEU A 268 -12.97 -5.79 0.98
C LEU A 268 -12.53 -4.90 -0.18
N ALA A 269 -13.41 -4.03 -0.65
CA ALA A 269 -13.17 -3.17 -1.82
C ALA A 269 -12.64 -3.97 -3.04
N GLY A 270 -13.15 -5.20 -3.23
CA GLY A 270 -12.77 -6.06 -4.36
C GLY A 270 -13.38 -5.54 -5.67
N PRO A 271 -12.56 -5.32 -6.72
CA PRO A 271 -13.05 -4.87 -8.01
C PRO A 271 -14.02 -5.87 -8.66
N ALA A 272 -15.16 -5.35 -9.10
CA ALA A 272 -16.20 -6.15 -9.76
C ALA A 272 -16.56 -5.65 -11.17
N GLN A 273 -16.20 -4.39 -11.50
CA GLN A 273 -16.36 -3.85 -12.84
C GLN A 273 -15.13 -4.17 -13.71
N PRO A 274 -15.20 -3.99 -15.05
CA PRO A 274 -14.03 -4.11 -15.92
C PRO A 274 -12.89 -3.22 -15.44
N PHE A 275 -11.66 -3.74 -15.49
CA PHE A 275 -10.52 -3.06 -14.88
C PHE A 275 -10.20 -1.71 -15.54
N ASP A 276 -10.42 -1.58 -16.84
CA ASP A 276 -10.28 -0.32 -17.57
C ASP A 276 -11.31 0.75 -17.14
N GLU A 277 -12.54 0.36 -16.89
CA GLU A 277 -13.59 1.25 -16.35
C GLU A 277 -13.26 1.67 -14.92
N LEU A 278 -12.82 0.70 -14.10
CA LEU A 278 -12.37 0.97 -12.74
C LEU A 278 -11.23 2.00 -12.71
N MET A 279 -10.19 1.82 -13.52
CA MET A 279 -9.05 2.73 -13.55
C MET A 279 -9.43 4.14 -14.03
N ALA A 280 -10.33 4.24 -15.01
CA ALA A 280 -10.83 5.53 -15.47
C ALA A 280 -11.62 6.27 -14.36
N GLU A 281 -12.50 5.56 -13.65
CA GLU A 281 -13.28 6.12 -12.54
C GLU A 281 -12.38 6.51 -11.35
N GLN A 282 -11.43 5.65 -10.99
CA GLN A 282 -10.44 5.89 -9.94
C GLN A 282 -9.64 7.17 -10.21
N TRP A 283 -9.04 7.30 -11.39
CA TRP A 283 -8.20 8.44 -11.72
C TRP A 283 -9.00 9.73 -11.78
N ALA A 284 -10.19 9.71 -12.40
CA ALA A 284 -11.07 10.88 -12.42
C ALA A 284 -11.45 11.33 -10.99
N GLY A 285 -11.77 10.39 -10.10
CA GLY A 285 -12.07 10.66 -8.70
C GLY A 285 -10.89 11.26 -7.93
N LEU A 286 -9.71 10.66 -8.03
CA LEU A 286 -8.49 11.13 -7.39
C LEU A 286 -8.06 12.51 -7.91
N MET A 287 -8.09 12.74 -9.21
CA MET A 287 -7.76 14.03 -9.82
C MET A 287 -8.74 15.12 -9.38
N ARG A 288 -10.03 14.82 -9.31
CA ARG A 288 -11.05 15.78 -8.87
C ARG A 288 -10.86 16.21 -7.42
N VAL A 289 -10.58 15.26 -6.52
CA VAL A 289 -10.28 15.56 -5.11
C VAL A 289 -8.95 16.31 -4.96
N ALA A 290 -7.98 16.09 -5.87
CA ALA A 290 -6.74 16.84 -5.94
C ALA A 290 -6.92 18.26 -6.54
N GLY A 291 -8.13 18.64 -6.97
CA GLY A 291 -8.43 19.97 -7.52
C GLY A 291 -8.09 20.15 -8.98
N ALA A 292 -7.91 19.08 -9.75
CA ALA A 292 -7.70 19.16 -11.19
C ALA A 292 -8.94 19.72 -11.91
N SER A 293 -8.73 20.44 -13.01
CA SER A 293 -9.83 20.92 -13.84
C SER A 293 -10.50 19.77 -14.60
N GLU A 294 -11.80 19.88 -14.89
CA GLU A 294 -12.50 18.87 -15.68
C GLU A 294 -11.84 18.64 -17.05
N ALA A 295 -11.29 19.69 -17.69
CA ALA A 295 -10.53 19.54 -18.93
C ALA A 295 -9.26 18.67 -18.77
N ALA A 296 -8.56 18.78 -17.63
CA ALA A 296 -7.41 17.91 -17.34
C ALA A 296 -7.84 16.46 -17.07
N ILE A 297 -8.99 16.28 -16.41
CA ILE A 297 -9.58 14.96 -16.15
C ILE A 297 -10.00 14.31 -17.46
N GLU A 298 -10.68 15.02 -18.34
CA GLU A 298 -11.08 14.53 -19.66
C GLU A 298 -9.87 14.12 -20.50
N ALA A 299 -8.84 14.95 -20.56
CA ALA A 299 -7.62 14.65 -21.29
C ALA A 299 -6.91 13.40 -20.76
N ASN A 300 -6.78 13.27 -19.42
CA ASN A 300 -6.22 12.08 -18.80
C ASN A 300 -7.07 10.83 -19.09
N THR A 301 -8.39 10.95 -19.02
CA THR A 301 -9.32 9.84 -19.33
C THR A 301 -9.17 9.39 -20.78
N GLU A 302 -9.02 10.32 -21.72
CA GLU A 302 -8.90 9.99 -23.15
C GLU A 302 -7.58 9.27 -23.47
N ILE A 303 -6.43 9.77 -22.98
CA ILE A 303 -5.14 9.10 -23.20
C ILE A 303 -5.13 7.72 -22.54
N SER A 304 -5.71 7.61 -21.34
CA SER A 304 -5.83 6.34 -20.61
C SER A 304 -6.69 5.34 -21.35
N ARG A 305 -7.84 5.75 -21.89
CA ARG A 305 -8.73 4.90 -22.67
C ARG A 305 -8.03 4.31 -23.90
N GLN A 306 -7.20 5.09 -24.58
CA GLN A 306 -6.38 4.61 -25.70
C GLN A 306 -5.38 3.55 -25.22
N ALA A 307 -4.69 3.82 -24.10
CA ALA A 307 -3.76 2.87 -23.50
C ALA A 307 -4.45 1.56 -23.08
N PHE A 308 -5.59 1.63 -22.40
CA PHE A 308 -6.33 0.46 -21.92
C PHE A 308 -6.86 -0.40 -23.06
N THR A 309 -7.30 0.24 -24.15
CA THR A 309 -7.67 -0.47 -25.38
C THR A 309 -6.49 -1.29 -25.92
N ILE A 310 -5.28 -0.71 -25.96
CA ILE A 310 -4.07 -1.40 -26.40
C ILE A 310 -3.76 -2.58 -25.46
N LEU A 311 -3.77 -2.36 -24.14
CA LEU A 311 -3.46 -3.40 -23.16
C LEU A 311 -4.42 -4.60 -23.19
N ARG A 312 -5.68 -4.37 -23.53
CA ARG A 312 -6.69 -5.44 -23.69
C ARG A 312 -6.55 -6.22 -24.99
N GLN A 313 -6.17 -5.54 -26.08
CA GLN A 313 -6.15 -6.14 -27.42
C GLN A 313 -4.81 -6.77 -27.78
N GLU A 314 -3.70 -6.28 -27.22
CA GLU A 314 -2.37 -6.68 -27.59
C GLU A 314 -1.71 -7.50 -26.47
N SER A 315 -1.56 -8.80 -26.71
CA SER A 315 -0.92 -9.70 -25.74
C SER A 315 0.60 -9.62 -25.76
N ASP A 316 1.20 -9.27 -26.90
CA ASP A 316 2.65 -9.09 -27.05
C ASP A 316 3.09 -7.77 -26.40
N SER A 317 3.93 -7.87 -25.36
CA SER A 317 4.38 -6.68 -24.61
C SER A 317 5.28 -5.74 -25.42
N ALA A 318 6.01 -6.24 -26.43
CA ALA A 318 6.85 -5.38 -27.28
C ALA A 318 5.96 -4.55 -28.22
N LYS A 319 4.98 -5.18 -28.86
CA LYS A 319 3.99 -4.47 -29.70
C LYS A 319 3.12 -3.52 -28.90
N ALA A 320 2.70 -3.94 -27.71
CA ALA A 320 1.95 -3.04 -26.80
C ALA A 320 2.78 -1.81 -26.45
N ARG A 321 4.07 -1.96 -26.15
CA ARG A 321 4.99 -0.85 -25.87
C ARG A 321 5.07 0.11 -27.07
N GLU A 322 5.26 -0.41 -28.27
CA GLU A 322 5.35 0.41 -29.49
C GLU A 322 4.07 1.23 -29.69
N ARG A 323 2.89 0.60 -29.58
CA ARG A 323 1.60 1.28 -29.70
C ARG A 323 1.38 2.35 -28.61
N LEU A 324 1.78 2.06 -27.35
CA LEU A 324 1.70 3.03 -26.24
C LEU A 324 2.63 4.22 -26.47
N GLN A 325 3.82 4.01 -27.03
CA GLN A 325 4.75 5.08 -27.39
C GLN A 325 4.20 5.94 -28.54
N GLN A 326 3.47 5.36 -29.49
CA GLN A 326 2.77 6.11 -30.54
C GLN A 326 1.71 7.02 -29.93
N VAL A 327 0.90 6.53 -28.99
CA VAL A 327 -0.05 7.36 -28.23
C VAL A 327 0.66 8.53 -27.55
N ALA A 328 1.77 8.29 -26.84
CA ALA A 328 2.54 9.35 -26.20
C ALA A 328 3.02 10.40 -27.24
N ALA A 329 3.50 9.98 -28.40
CA ALA A 329 3.98 10.87 -29.46
C ALA A 329 2.85 11.73 -30.03
N GLU A 330 1.66 11.19 -30.23
CA GLU A 330 0.48 11.94 -30.70
C GLU A 330 0.04 13.01 -29.70
N TRP A 331 0.17 12.71 -28.39
CA TRP A 331 -0.22 13.64 -27.34
C TRP A 331 0.82 14.72 -27.06
N LYS A 332 2.08 14.56 -27.48
CA LYS A 332 3.15 15.58 -27.32
C LYS A 332 2.79 16.93 -27.95
N THR A 333 2.02 16.93 -29.04
CA THR A 333 1.58 18.17 -29.71
C THR A 333 0.37 18.79 -29.04
N LYS A 334 -0.47 18.01 -28.37
CA LYS A 334 -1.72 18.48 -27.74
C LYS A 334 -1.48 18.91 -26.29
N GLN A 335 -0.79 18.06 -25.50
CA GLN A 335 -0.53 18.25 -24.07
C GLN A 335 0.84 17.65 -23.72
N PRO A 336 1.94 18.40 -23.88
CA PRO A 336 3.32 17.88 -23.72
C PRO A 336 3.60 17.27 -22.34
N GLU A 337 3.10 17.91 -21.27
CA GLU A 337 3.32 17.47 -19.90
C GLU A 337 2.60 16.15 -19.60
N LEU A 338 1.33 16.02 -20.03
CA LEU A 338 0.56 14.79 -19.89
C LEU A 338 1.21 13.65 -20.68
N ALA A 339 1.65 13.94 -21.92
CA ALA A 339 2.34 12.94 -22.74
C ALA A 339 3.65 12.45 -22.10
N ALA A 340 4.43 13.35 -21.49
CA ALA A 340 5.66 12.99 -20.80
C ALA A 340 5.38 12.12 -19.54
N GLN A 341 4.35 12.47 -18.77
CA GLN A 341 3.91 11.65 -17.62
C GLN A 341 3.43 10.27 -18.06
N PHE A 342 2.63 10.21 -19.11
CA PHE A 342 2.15 8.95 -19.68
C PHE A 342 3.31 8.09 -20.17
N GLU A 343 4.25 8.64 -20.94
CA GLU A 343 5.44 7.93 -21.45
C GLU A 343 6.28 7.35 -20.31
N ALA A 344 6.48 8.11 -19.24
CA ALA A 344 7.17 7.63 -18.04
C ALA A 344 6.44 6.47 -17.34
N GLY A 345 5.12 6.40 -17.44
CA GLY A 345 4.27 5.34 -16.87
C GLY A 345 4.23 4.04 -17.70
N VAL A 346 4.59 4.09 -18.99
CA VAL A 346 4.48 2.93 -19.91
C VAL A 346 5.18 1.66 -19.38
N PRO A 347 6.39 1.71 -18.79
CA PRO A 347 7.03 0.51 -18.24
C PRO A 347 6.17 -0.20 -17.19
N LYS A 348 5.49 0.56 -16.32
CA LYS A 348 4.60 0.00 -15.29
C LYS A 348 3.36 -0.65 -15.89
N LEU A 349 2.77 -0.07 -16.93
CA LEU A 349 1.62 -0.63 -17.63
C LEU A 349 1.91 -2.00 -18.28
N LEU A 350 3.17 -2.31 -18.52
CA LEU A 350 3.61 -3.55 -19.16
C LEU A 350 4.14 -4.60 -18.16
N THR A 351 4.04 -4.35 -16.86
CA THR A 351 4.39 -5.37 -15.85
C THR A 351 3.41 -6.56 -15.92
N PRO A 352 3.85 -7.78 -15.58
CA PRO A 352 2.96 -8.94 -15.53
C PRO A 352 1.74 -8.74 -14.63
N GLU A 353 1.91 -8.08 -13.47
CA GLU A 353 0.83 -7.70 -12.57
C GLU A 353 -0.25 -6.91 -13.32
N ILE A 354 0.09 -5.74 -13.86
CA ILE A 354 -0.87 -4.86 -14.55
C ILE A 354 -1.48 -5.56 -15.78
N ARG A 355 -0.68 -6.29 -16.55
CA ARG A 355 -1.17 -7.06 -17.70
C ARG A 355 -2.22 -8.09 -17.30
N SER A 356 -2.02 -8.78 -16.19
CA SER A 356 -2.96 -9.77 -15.68
C SER A 356 -4.27 -9.14 -15.19
N LEU A 357 -4.23 -7.92 -14.63
CA LEU A 357 -5.42 -7.16 -14.23
C LEU A 357 -6.29 -6.78 -15.44
N PHE A 358 -5.66 -6.36 -16.56
CA PHE A 358 -6.41 -6.09 -17.82
C PHE A 358 -6.95 -7.35 -18.49
N ALA A 359 -6.35 -8.51 -18.25
CA ALA A 359 -6.84 -9.79 -18.75
C ALA A 359 -7.95 -10.40 -17.86
N TYR A 360 -8.11 -9.92 -16.63
CA TYR A 360 -9.10 -10.42 -15.69
C TYR A 360 -10.52 -10.02 -16.07
N SER A 361 -11.44 -11.00 -16.09
CA SER A 361 -12.87 -10.76 -16.24
C SER A 361 -13.57 -10.95 -14.90
N ALA A 362 -13.85 -9.84 -14.20
CA ALA A 362 -14.55 -9.88 -12.93
C ALA A 362 -15.95 -10.54 -13.09
N ALA A 363 -16.70 -10.13 -14.10
CA ALA A 363 -18.06 -10.65 -14.35
C ALA A 363 -18.08 -12.18 -14.53
N GLU A 364 -17.16 -12.72 -15.34
CA GLU A 364 -17.07 -14.17 -15.57
C GLU A 364 -16.60 -14.94 -14.32
N THR A 365 -15.64 -14.38 -13.57
CA THR A 365 -15.11 -15.02 -12.38
C THR A 365 -16.15 -15.04 -11.27
N LEU A 366 -16.78 -13.91 -10.99
CA LEU A 366 -17.78 -13.77 -9.94
C LEU A 366 -19.02 -14.63 -10.23
N ALA A 367 -19.45 -14.75 -11.49
CA ALA A 367 -20.57 -15.61 -11.89
C ALA A 367 -20.29 -17.12 -11.69
N LYS A 368 -19.03 -17.53 -11.61
CA LYS A 368 -18.64 -18.94 -11.40
C LYS A 368 -18.56 -19.35 -9.92
N LEU A 369 -18.70 -18.42 -8.99
CA LEU A 369 -18.60 -18.72 -7.56
C LEU A 369 -19.70 -19.68 -7.09
N ARG A 370 -19.35 -20.56 -6.14
CA ARG A 370 -20.26 -21.58 -5.60
C ARG A 370 -20.28 -21.60 -4.07
N CYS A 371 -19.60 -20.65 -3.44
CA CYS A 371 -19.58 -20.46 -2.00
C CYS A 371 -20.27 -19.14 -1.60
N PRO A 372 -20.69 -18.97 -0.34
CA PRO A 372 -21.20 -17.70 0.19
C PRO A 372 -20.17 -16.57 0.03
N VAL A 373 -20.64 -15.35 -0.28
CA VAL A 373 -19.80 -14.17 -0.50
C VAL A 373 -20.31 -12.99 0.31
N LEU A 374 -19.42 -12.35 1.06
CA LEU A 374 -19.61 -11.01 1.59
C LEU A 374 -18.74 -10.03 0.78
N ALA A 375 -19.32 -8.97 0.24
CA ALA A 375 -18.54 -7.90 -0.39
C ALA A 375 -18.85 -6.56 0.27
N LEU A 376 -17.81 -5.93 0.81
CA LEU A 376 -17.87 -4.64 1.49
C LEU A 376 -17.19 -3.57 0.63
N PHE A 377 -17.81 -2.37 0.58
CA PHE A 377 -17.30 -1.23 -0.16
C PHE A 377 -17.35 0.02 0.69
N GLY A 378 -16.30 0.83 0.67
CA GLY A 378 -16.26 2.12 1.33
C GLY A 378 -17.05 3.17 0.56
N GLY A 379 -17.95 3.89 1.22
CA GLY A 379 -18.76 4.91 0.55
C GLY A 379 -17.97 6.17 0.14
N LYS A 380 -16.72 6.30 0.60
CA LYS A 380 -15.74 7.33 0.23
C LYS A 380 -14.51 6.74 -0.45
N ASP A 381 -14.60 5.50 -0.91
CA ASP A 381 -13.52 4.86 -1.64
C ASP A 381 -13.39 5.49 -3.03
N LEU A 382 -12.22 6.07 -3.32
CA LEU A 382 -11.88 6.65 -4.62
C LEU A 382 -11.09 5.68 -5.50
N GLN A 383 -10.61 4.56 -4.94
CA GLN A 383 -9.85 3.57 -5.69
C GLN A 383 -10.75 2.48 -6.27
N VAL A 384 -11.73 2.01 -5.48
CA VAL A 384 -12.76 1.07 -5.91
C VAL A 384 -14.13 1.66 -5.57
N PRO A 385 -14.68 2.55 -6.42
CA PRO A 385 -15.92 3.26 -6.14
C PRO A 385 -17.09 2.32 -5.88
N ALA A 386 -17.78 2.53 -4.74
CA ALA A 386 -18.74 1.59 -4.20
C ALA A 386 -19.93 1.33 -5.15
N ASP A 387 -20.52 2.38 -5.74
CA ASP A 387 -21.79 2.25 -6.46
C ASP A 387 -21.67 1.48 -7.78
N SER A 388 -20.60 1.71 -8.53
CA SER A 388 -20.31 0.99 -9.77
C SER A 388 -19.97 -0.47 -9.51
N ASN A 389 -19.12 -0.72 -8.48
CA ASN A 389 -18.70 -2.08 -8.14
C ASN A 389 -19.82 -2.91 -7.50
N ILE A 390 -20.68 -2.33 -6.65
CA ILE A 390 -21.87 -3.02 -6.11
C ILE A 390 -22.82 -3.44 -7.25
N ARG A 391 -23.09 -2.55 -8.22
CA ARG A 391 -23.95 -2.90 -9.38
C ARG A 391 -23.35 -4.03 -10.20
N ALA A 392 -22.05 -3.96 -10.49
CA ALA A 392 -21.35 -4.98 -11.26
C ALA A 392 -21.30 -6.33 -10.53
N ALA A 393 -20.99 -6.34 -9.23
CA ALA A 393 -21.00 -7.54 -8.41
C ALA A 393 -22.40 -8.17 -8.34
N ALA A 394 -23.44 -7.38 -8.06
CA ALA A 394 -24.81 -7.85 -8.02
C ALA A 394 -25.25 -8.50 -9.34
N ALA A 395 -24.92 -7.88 -10.46
CA ALA A 395 -25.23 -8.42 -11.79
C ALA A 395 -24.51 -9.75 -12.03
N ALA A 396 -23.22 -9.84 -11.71
CA ALA A 396 -22.42 -11.05 -11.88
C ALA A 396 -22.91 -12.21 -10.98
N PHE A 397 -23.14 -11.94 -9.69
CA PHE A 397 -23.65 -12.95 -8.74
C PHE A 397 -25.02 -13.46 -9.13
N THR A 398 -25.91 -12.57 -9.57
CA THR A 398 -27.28 -12.96 -10.03
C THR A 398 -27.19 -13.79 -11.30
N ALA A 399 -26.42 -13.38 -12.29
CA ALA A 399 -26.23 -14.12 -13.55
C ALA A 399 -25.62 -15.50 -13.32
N GLY A 400 -24.70 -15.62 -12.36
CA GLY A 400 -24.03 -16.87 -11.99
C GLY A 400 -24.84 -17.78 -11.07
N HIS A 401 -25.96 -17.33 -10.53
CA HIS A 401 -26.76 -18.03 -9.52
C HIS A 401 -25.93 -18.39 -8.30
N VAL A 402 -25.10 -17.42 -7.81
CA VAL A 402 -24.28 -17.60 -6.61
C VAL A 402 -25.18 -17.90 -5.41
N PRO A 403 -24.93 -18.97 -4.62
CA PRO A 403 -25.88 -19.50 -3.64
C PRO A 403 -26.31 -18.50 -2.56
N SER A 404 -25.38 -17.68 -2.11
CA SER A 404 -25.61 -16.62 -1.12
C SER A 404 -24.61 -15.49 -1.33
N PHE A 405 -25.08 -14.26 -1.34
CA PHE A 405 -24.19 -13.10 -1.35
C PHE A 405 -24.80 -11.92 -0.58
N THR A 406 -23.93 -11.18 0.08
CA THR A 406 -24.26 -9.97 0.84
C THR A 406 -23.38 -8.83 0.33
N LEU A 407 -24.01 -7.74 -0.14
CA LEU A 407 -23.34 -6.53 -0.62
C LEU A 407 -23.60 -5.39 0.36
N VAL A 408 -22.53 -4.79 0.88
CA VAL A 408 -22.65 -3.72 1.89
C VAL A 408 -21.84 -2.50 1.48
N LYS A 409 -22.50 -1.32 1.42
CA LYS A 409 -21.84 -0.03 1.32
C LYS A 409 -21.72 0.57 2.71
N LEU A 410 -20.49 0.74 3.18
CA LEU A 410 -20.17 1.39 4.46
C LEU A 410 -19.94 2.89 4.24
N SER A 411 -21.00 3.67 4.40
CA SER A 411 -20.95 5.13 4.21
C SER A 411 -19.88 5.77 5.09
N GLY A 412 -19.12 6.70 4.54
CA GLY A 412 -18.08 7.44 5.26
C GLY A 412 -16.74 6.76 5.37
N LEU A 413 -16.58 5.52 4.88
CA LEU A 413 -15.30 4.80 4.90
C LEU A 413 -14.56 4.92 3.55
N ASN A 414 -13.22 5.05 3.61
CA ASN A 414 -12.32 5.07 2.47
C ASN A 414 -11.94 3.65 2.00
N HIS A 415 -10.94 3.55 1.12
CA HIS A 415 -10.46 2.27 0.58
C HIS A 415 -9.88 1.32 1.64
N LEU A 416 -9.22 1.85 2.68
CA LEU A 416 -8.71 1.07 3.81
C LEU A 416 -9.78 0.82 4.88
N PHE A 417 -11.03 1.17 4.61
CA PHE A 417 -12.14 1.09 5.58
C PHE A 417 -11.94 1.95 6.83
N GLN A 418 -11.19 3.04 6.73
CA GLN A 418 -11.06 4.07 7.76
C GLN A 418 -12.17 5.11 7.59
N THR A 419 -12.60 5.72 8.68
CA THR A 419 -13.47 6.91 8.64
C THR A 419 -12.75 8.06 7.95
N ALA A 420 -13.32 8.59 6.87
CA ALA A 420 -12.70 9.57 6.00
C ALA A 420 -13.60 10.78 5.75
N LYS A 421 -12.98 11.93 5.47
CA LYS A 421 -13.69 13.16 5.07
C LYS A 421 -13.90 13.21 3.56
N THR A 422 -12.85 12.98 2.79
CA THR A 422 -12.86 13.05 1.32
C THR A 422 -12.62 11.71 0.66
N GLY A 423 -11.92 10.78 1.32
CA GLY A 423 -11.43 9.51 0.79
C GLY A 423 -10.10 9.64 0.05
N ASN A 424 -9.48 10.83 0.06
CA ASN A 424 -8.15 11.02 -0.52
C ASN A 424 -7.13 10.13 0.19
N VAL A 425 -6.20 9.55 -0.57
CA VAL A 425 -5.13 8.68 -0.05
C VAL A 425 -4.23 9.38 0.98
N THR A 426 -4.15 10.72 0.94
CA THR A 426 -3.41 11.51 1.93
C THR A 426 -4.02 11.46 3.33
N GLU A 427 -5.28 11.04 3.47
CA GLU A 427 -5.93 10.86 4.78
C GLU A 427 -5.48 9.57 5.48
N TYR A 428 -4.95 8.58 4.76
CA TYR A 428 -4.64 7.25 5.31
C TYR A 428 -3.62 7.30 6.46
N ALA A 429 -2.52 8.00 6.27
CA ALA A 429 -1.48 8.14 7.28
C ALA A 429 -1.92 8.97 8.49
N GLN A 430 -2.82 9.95 8.27
CA GLN A 430 -3.27 10.90 9.28
C GLN A 430 -4.30 10.30 10.23
N SER A 431 -5.00 9.23 9.82
CA SER A 431 -5.98 8.55 10.65
C SER A 431 -5.29 7.76 11.77
N GLU A 432 -5.75 7.91 13.02
CA GLU A 432 -5.39 7.00 14.11
C GLU A 432 -6.15 5.67 14.02
N GLU A 433 -7.32 5.67 13.37
CA GLU A 433 -8.12 4.48 13.06
C GLU A 433 -7.46 3.71 11.92
N THR A 434 -7.10 2.45 12.16
CA THR A 434 -6.53 1.56 11.13
C THR A 434 -7.63 0.94 10.28
N ILE A 435 -8.72 0.51 10.91
CA ILE A 435 -9.93 0.01 10.24
C ILE A 435 -11.14 0.30 11.12
N SER A 436 -12.23 0.76 10.53
CA SER A 436 -13.44 1.09 11.29
C SER A 436 -13.99 -0.12 12.04
N PRO A 437 -14.32 0.01 13.35
CA PRO A 437 -15.02 -1.02 14.10
C PRO A 437 -16.28 -1.53 13.38
N ARG A 438 -16.97 -0.66 12.68
CA ARG A 438 -18.16 -1.01 11.89
C ARG A 438 -17.85 -2.01 10.78
N ALA A 439 -16.69 -1.90 10.12
CA ALA A 439 -16.27 -2.87 9.11
C ALA A 439 -15.98 -4.23 9.75
N LEU A 440 -15.25 -4.26 10.87
CA LEU A 440 -14.95 -5.48 11.63
C LEU A 440 -16.21 -6.17 12.14
N GLU A 441 -17.14 -5.41 12.72
CA GLU A 441 -18.43 -5.92 13.21
C GLU A 441 -19.30 -6.49 12.10
N THR A 442 -19.31 -5.87 10.91
CA THR A 442 -20.02 -6.38 9.74
C THR A 442 -19.46 -7.72 9.29
N ILE A 443 -18.12 -7.85 9.23
CA ILE A 443 -17.43 -9.11 8.93
C ILE A 443 -17.79 -10.17 9.95
N GLY A 444 -17.65 -9.86 11.25
CA GLY A 444 -17.92 -10.80 12.33
C GLY A 444 -19.38 -11.22 12.42
N ALA A 445 -20.32 -10.32 12.14
CA ALA A 445 -21.75 -10.64 12.10
C ALA A 445 -22.06 -11.62 10.97
N TRP A 446 -21.58 -11.34 9.75
CA TRP A 446 -21.79 -12.20 8.60
C TRP A 446 -21.17 -13.59 8.79
N LEU A 447 -19.95 -13.67 9.32
CA LEU A 447 -19.30 -14.95 9.60
C LEU A 447 -20.08 -15.83 10.59
N ARG A 448 -20.77 -15.23 11.55
CA ARG A 448 -21.62 -15.96 12.52
C ARG A 448 -22.94 -16.48 11.93
N THR A 449 -23.46 -15.85 10.90
CA THR A 449 -24.76 -16.20 10.31
C THR A 449 -24.64 -17.08 9.07
N ASP A 450 -23.64 -16.82 8.21
CA ASP A 450 -23.54 -17.39 6.87
C ASP A 450 -22.46 -18.48 6.73
N VAL A 451 -21.61 -18.68 7.74
CA VAL A 451 -20.45 -19.60 7.70
C VAL A 451 -20.49 -20.67 8.83
N GLN A 452 -21.65 -21.03 9.32
CA GLN A 452 -21.81 -22.06 10.38
C GLN A 452 -21.49 -23.51 9.93
#